data_66e84d947b06a2902c991c7ea0860b72
#
_entry.id   66e84d947b06a2902c991c7ea0860b72
#
_cell.length_a   1.000
_cell.length_b   1.000
_cell.length_c   1.000
_cell.angle_alpha   90.00
_cell.angle_beta   90.00
_cell.angle_gamma   90.00
#
_symmetry.space_group_name_H-M   'P 1'
#
loop_
_entity.id
_entity.type
_entity.pdbx_description
1 polymer ?
#
loop_
_entity_poly.entity_id
_entity_poly.type
_entity_poly.pdbx_seq_one_letter_code
_entity_poly.pdbx_strand_id
1 'polypeptide(L)'
;MIDIGITGGETKIAGELVRLLINHPDASVKWVSSHSEHGKLSRVHKGLTGECDLEFGEPLTDEVELIFNCDSFDSPLCDEALASNEKLRVIELSRSYGFVEGSGMYGLCEINRKFMVHDCYGYVLIPSAEAMAVLLALVPLAKERLLHGDVYIMVNFNNCFNNNVNISSIKQEILTVVKALDSDFTGNINLEEESGVSTRGLVAHVEVVAHADIDSINDLYNKYYEDHNFTFVVNQKVEDCDVANTNKCLLNLSAQDGKLHITSVIDALLKGSAGNAVHVMNLLFGLHEKVGLALKAQVF
;
A
#
# COMPACT_ATOMS: atom_id res chain seq x y z
N MET A 1 3.00 -23.48 5.95
CA MET A 1 2.20 -22.27 6.17
C MET A 1 3.11 -21.28 6.85
N ILE A 2 2.98 -20.00 6.51
CA ILE A 2 3.73 -18.90 7.10
C ILE A 2 3.09 -18.58 8.45
N ASP A 3 3.83 -18.66 9.53
CA ASP A 3 3.35 -18.35 10.87
C ASP A 3 3.47 -16.84 11.12
N ILE A 4 2.36 -16.18 11.45
CA ILE A 4 2.18 -14.72 11.40
C ILE A 4 1.74 -14.17 12.76
N GLY A 5 2.41 -13.10 13.19
CA GLY A 5 1.97 -12.21 14.25
C GLY A 5 1.45 -10.88 13.71
N ILE A 6 0.50 -10.28 14.41
CA ILE A 6 -0.06 -8.97 14.06
C ILE A 6 -0.06 -8.10 15.33
N THR A 7 0.57 -6.94 15.27
CA THR A 7 0.52 -5.93 16.34
C THR A 7 -0.51 -4.85 16.00
N GLY A 8 -0.93 -4.06 17.01
CA GLY A 8 -1.93 -3.02 16.80
C GLY A 8 -3.27 -3.57 16.32
N GLY A 9 -3.67 -4.71 16.87
CA GLY A 9 -4.81 -5.51 16.44
C GLY A 9 -6.16 -4.79 16.49
N GLU A 10 -6.28 -3.67 17.22
CA GLU A 10 -7.46 -2.81 17.26
C GLU A 10 -7.61 -1.91 16.04
N THR A 11 -6.57 -1.76 15.23
CA THR A 11 -6.59 -0.87 14.05
C THR A 11 -7.43 -1.46 12.91
N LYS A 12 -8.01 -0.59 12.09
CA LYS A 12 -8.76 -1.04 10.90
C LYS A 12 -7.88 -1.84 9.93
N ILE A 13 -6.59 -1.51 9.86
CA ILE A 13 -5.60 -2.21 9.02
C ILE A 13 -5.44 -3.64 9.50
N ALA A 14 -5.28 -3.85 10.81
CA ALA A 14 -5.17 -5.20 11.39
C ALA A 14 -6.44 -6.02 11.14
N GLY A 15 -7.62 -5.41 11.28
CA GLY A 15 -8.89 -6.07 10.95
C GLY A 15 -8.97 -6.53 9.49
N GLU A 16 -8.49 -5.72 8.54
CA GLU A 16 -8.42 -6.11 7.13
C GLU A 16 -7.36 -7.19 6.87
N LEU A 17 -6.20 -7.13 7.54
CA LEU A 17 -5.19 -8.19 7.46
C LEU A 17 -5.76 -9.53 7.94
N VAL A 18 -6.39 -9.56 9.11
CA VAL A 18 -7.04 -10.78 9.62
C VAL A 18 -8.06 -11.31 8.63
N ARG A 19 -8.94 -10.44 8.09
CA ARG A 19 -9.94 -10.82 7.09
C ARG A 19 -9.34 -11.49 5.84
N LEU A 20 -8.17 -11.03 5.39
CA LEU A 20 -7.47 -11.63 4.26
C LEU A 20 -6.78 -12.94 4.65
N LEU A 21 -6.10 -12.96 5.80
CA LEU A 21 -5.21 -14.04 6.22
C LEU A 21 -5.95 -15.28 6.70
N ILE A 22 -7.14 -15.16 7.31
CA ILE A 22 -7.94 -16.33 7.73
C ILE A 22 -8.38 -17.22 6.56
N ASN A 23 -8.44 -16.65 5.35
CA ASN A 23 -8.75 -17.39 4.12
C ASN A 23 -7.54 -17.60 3.20
N HIS A 24 -6.34 -17.25 3.68
CA HIS A 24 -5.12 -17.43 2.88
C HIS A 24 -4.60 -18.84 3.02
N PRO A 25 -4.38 -19.61 1.91
CA PRO A 25 -4.07 -21.03 2.00
C PRO A 25 -2.70 -21.33 2.63
N ASP A 26 -1.77 -20.41 2.57
CA ASP A 26 -0.38 -20.57 3.02
C ASP A 26 -0.04 -19.76 4.28
N ALA A 27 -1.02 -19.11 4.92
CA ALA A 27 -0.83 -18.29 6.11
C ALA A 27 -1.52 -18.86 7.34
N SER A 28 -0.92 -18.65 8.52
CA SER A 28 -1.46 -19.03 9.83
C SER A 28 -1.25 -17.90 10.82
N VAL A 29 -2.31 -17.22 11.22
CA VAL A 29 -2.23 -16.17 12.26
C VAL A 29 -2.10 -16.84 13.62
N LYS A 30 -0.94 -16.68 14.27
CA LYS A 30 -0.62 -17.25 15.57
C LYS A 30 -1.11 -16.40 16.73
N TRP A 31 -0.92 -15.11 16.59
CA TRP A 31 -1.36 -14.13 17.59
C TRP A 31 -1.70 -12.79 16.96
N VAL A 32 -2.57 -12.05 17.64
CA VAL A 32 -2.90 -10.66 17.35
C VAL A 32 -2.83 -9.92 18.66
N SER A 33 -1.90 -8.98 18.82
CA SER A 33 -1.75 -8.20 20.06
C SER A 33 -2.45 -6.84 19.98
N SER A 34 -2.87 -6.35 21.12
CA SER A 34 -3.47 -5.02 21.29
C SER A 34 -3.08 -4.44 22.64
N HIS A 35 -2.88 -3.12 22.69
CA HIS A 35 -2.61 -2.40 23.94
C HIS A 35 -3.85 -2.16 24.80
N SER A 36 -5.03 -2.15 24.19
CA SER A 36 -6.27 -1.72 24.84
C SER A 36 -7.38 -2.77 24.84
N GLU A 37 -7.32 -3.74 23.93
CA GLU A 37 -8.41 -4.66 23.68
C GLU A 37 -8.06 -6.09 24.12
N HIS A 38 -9.08 -6.83 24.59
CA HIS A 38 -8.95 -8.20 25.07
C HIS A 38 -10.14 -9.05 24.60
N GLY A 39 -9.94 -10.39 24.58
CA GLY A 39 -10.94 -11.37 24.16
C GLY A 39 -11.09 -11.42 22.64
N LYS A 40 -12.25 -11.79 22.12
CA LYS A 40 -12.45 -12.06 20.69
C LYS A 40 -12.25 -10.83 19.81
N LEU A 41 -11.52 -10.99 18.71
CA LEU A 41 -11.30 -9.94 17.71
C LEU A 41 -12.61 -9.40 17.14
N SER A 42 -13.62 -10.24 17.00
CA SER A 42 -14.95 -9.86 16.49
C SER A 42 -15.69 -8.82 17.35
N ARG A 43 -15.24 -8.56 18.58
CA ARG A 43 -15.78 -7.47 19.43
C ARG A 43 -15.40 -6.09 18.88
N VAL A 44 -14.19 -5.97 18.34
CA VAL A 44 -13.67 -4.74 17.70
C VAL A 44 -13.99 -4.76 16.20
N HIS A 45 -13.65 -5.85 15.53
CA HIS A 45 -13.84 -6.06 14.10
C HIS A 45 -15.12 -6.87 13.82
N LYS A 46 -16.27 -6.22 13.87
CA LYS A 46 -17.59 -6.88 13.78
C LYS A 46 -17.77 -7.71 12.49
N GLY A 47 -17.09 -7.34 11.41
CA GLY A 47 -17.08 -8.11 10.15
C GLY A 47 -16.46 -9.50 10.25
N LEU A 48 -15.71 -9.80 11.33
CA LEU A 48 -15.15 -11.13 11.60
C LEU A 48 -16.07 -12.04 12.42
N THR A 49 -17.29 -11.58 12.74
CA THR A 49 -18.26 -12.38 13.51
C THR A 49 -18.68 -13.60 12.72
N GLY A 50 -18.38 -14.78 13.27
CA GLY A 50 -18.69 -16.06 12.62
C GLY A 50 -17.63 -16.52 11.59
N GLU A 51 -16.61 -15.71 11.32
CA GLU A 51 -15.54 -16.03 10.37
C GLU A 51 -14.31 -16.66 11.07
N CYS A 52 -14.00 -16.23 12.29
CA CYS A 52 -12.93 -16.81 13.09
C CYS A 52 -13.19 -16.67 14.60
N ASP A 53 -12.51 -17.50 15.39
CA ASP A 53 -12.52 -17.48 16.86
C ASP A 53 -11.23 -16.91 17.47
N LEU A 54 -10.45 -16.13 16.68
CA LEU A 54 -9.22 -15.50 17.15
C LEU A 54 -9.52 -14.51 18.30
N GLU A 55 -8.61 -14.49 19.27
CA GLU A 55 -8.63 -13.59 20.42
C GLU A 55 -7.36 -12.74 20.44
N PHE A 56 -7.46 -11.56 21.06
CA PHE A 56 -6.28 -10.76 21.39
C PHE A 56 -5.42 -11.49 22.40
N GLY A 57 -4.13 -11.57 22.16
CA GLY A 57 -3.15 -12.28 22.98
C GLY A 57 -1.82 -11.54 23.06
N GLU A 58 -0.92 -12.09 23.88
CA GLU A 58 0.44 -11.59 24.00
C GLU A 58 1.27 -11.91 22.76
N PRO A 59 2.19 -11.03 22.35
CA PRO A 59 3.06 -11.28 21.21
C PRO A 59 4.13 -12.32 21.57
N LEU A 60 4.13 -13.43 20.83
CA LEU A 60 5.09 -14.52 20.93
C LEU A 60 6.00 -14.50 19.69
N THR A 61 7.01 -13.62 19.70
CA THR A 61 7.84 -13.32 18.53
C THR A 61 8.68 -14.50 18.05
N ASP A 62 8.99 -15.46 18.93
CA ASP A 62 9.74 -16.69 18.59
C ASP A 62 8.90 -17.73 17.83
N GLU A 63 7.58 -17.55 17.81
CA GLU A 63 6.65 -18.51 17.17
C GLU A 63 6.27 -18.11 15.74
N VAL A 64 6.80 -17.00 15.23
CA VAL A 64 6.40 -16.44 13.94
C VAL A 64 7.59 -16.19 12.99
N GLU A 65 7.30 -16.26 11.71
CA GLU A 65 8.25 -15.96 10.62
C GLU A 65 8.05 -14.55 10.08
N LEU A 66 6.87 -13.96 10.35
CA LEU A 66 6.47 -12.64 9.88
C LEU A 66 5.66 -11.90 10.95
N ILE A 67 5.96 -10.63 11.16
CA ILE A 67 5.13 -9.71 11.93
C ILE A 67 4.58 -8.62 10.99
N PHE A 68 3.26 -8.43 10.99
CA PHE A 68 2.65 -7.22 10.47
C PHE A 68 2.54 -6.20 11.61
N ASN A 69 3.30 -5.12 11.51
CA ASN A 69 3.22 -4.03 12.48
C ASN A 69 2.20 -2.98 12.04
N CYS A 70 1.05 -2.92 12.74
CA CYS A 70 -0.03 -1.98 12.46
C CYS A 70 -0.08 -0.80 13.43
N ASP A 71 0.81 -0.75 14.44
CA ASP A 71 0.89 0.33 15.40
C ASP A 71 2.35 0.75 15.65
N SER A 72 2.59 2.04 15.66
CA SER A 72 3.91 2.62 15.94
C SER A 72 4.40 2.35 17.36
N PHE A 73 3.51 2.13 18.32
CA PHE A 73 3.87 1.76 19.69
C PHE A 73 4.57 0.41 19.77
N ASP A 74 4.34 -0.49 18.81
CA ASP A 74 4.92 -1.83 18.75
C ASP A 74 6.25 -1.89 17.99
N SER A 75 6.73 -0.79 17.43
CA SER A 75 8.00 -0.76 16.71
C SER A 75 9.19 -1.23 17.55
N PRO A 76 9.35 -0.87 18.85
CA PRO A 76 10.41 -1.41 19.68
C PRO A 76 10.37 -2.94 19.84
N LEU A 77 9.18 -3.52 19.94
CA LEU A 77 8.99 -4.98 19.97
C LEU A 77 9.52 -5.61 18.68
N CYS A 78 9.19 -5.02 17.54
CA CYS A 78 9.65 -5.50 16.24
C CYS A 78 11.16 -5.39 16.08
N ASP A 79 11.77 -4.30 16.56
CA ASP A 79 13.22 -4.09 16.54
C ASP A 79 13.96 -5.15 17.40
N GLU A 80 13.45 -5.42 18.60
CA GLU A 80 14.00 -6.45 19.49
C GLU A 80 13.86 -7.85 18.90
N ALA A 81 12.71 -8.15 18.28
CA ALA A 81 12.45 -9.43 17.64
C ALA A 81 13.40 -9.66 16.45
N LEU A 82 13.62 -8.65 15.61
CA LEU A 82 14.57 -8.71 14.50
C LEU A 82 16.02 -8.86 14.97
N ALA A 83 16.39 -8.20 16.06
CA ALA A 83 17.71 -8.32 16.64
C ALA A 83 17.97 -9.74 17.19
N SER A 84 16.94 -10.44 17.64
CA SER A 84 17.02 -11.82 18.16
C SER A 84 16.89 -12.89 17.08
N ASN A 85 16.26 -12.60 15.95
CA ASN A 85 16.00 -13.54 14.87
C ASN A 85 16.22 -12.92 13.49
N GLU A 86 17.39 -13.17 12.90
CA GLU A 86 17.78 -12.66 11.58
C GLU A 86 16.88 -13.15 10.41
N LYS A 87 16.10 -14.19 10.62
CA LYS A 87 15.18 -14.73 9.59
C LYS A 87 13.78 -14.16 9.68
N LEU A 88 13.48 -13.49 10.78
CA LEU A 88 12.19 -12.81 10.93
C LEU A 88 12.06 -11.70 9.89
N ARG A 89 10.85 -11.48 9.44
CA ARG A 89 10.49 -10.35 8.58
C ARG A 89 9.46 -9.50 9.29
N VAL A 90 9.55 -8.20 9.08
CA VAL A 90 8.54 -7.24 9.58
C VAL A 90 8.01 -6.44 8.40
N ILE A 91 6.69 -6.47 8.23
CA ILE A 91 6.00 -5.60 7.29
C ILE A 91 5.36 -4.47 8.11
N GLU A 92 5.88 -3.26 7.91
CA GLU A 92 5.53 -2.06 8.65
C GLU A 92 4.39 -1.32 7.96
N LEU A 93 3.24 -1.21 8.64
CA LEU A 93 2.05 -0.52 8.18
C LEU A 93 1.69 0.67 9.06
N SER A 94 2.46 0.90 10.14
CA SER A 94 2.21 2.08 10.97
C SER A 94 2.59 3.34 10.19
N ARG A 95 1.75 4.36 10.26
CA ARG A 95 1.95 5.61 9.53
C ARG A 95 2.98 6.55 10.17
N SER A 96 3.56 6.15 11.29
CA SER A 96 4.50 6.98 12.03
C SER A 96 5.91 6.96 11.45
N TYR A 97 6.24 5.94 10.68
CA TYR A 97 7.47 5.91 9.93
C TYR A 97 7.28 6.65 8.60
N GLY A 98 7.64 7.93 8.56
CA GLY A 98 7.93 8.56 7.29
C GLY A 98 9.02 7.72 6.59
N PHE A 99 8.90 7.51 5.28
CA PHE A 99 9.96 6.85 4.51
C PHE A 99 11.29 7.62 4.73
N VAL A 100 12.17 7.02 5.51
CA VAL A 100 13.54 7.50 5.68
C VAL A 100 14.42 6.57 4.88
N GLU A 101 15.18 7.13 3.96
CA GLU A 101 16.14 6.38 3.16
C GLU A 101 17.06 5.56 4.07
N GLY A 102 17.10 4.24 3.86
CA GLY A 102 17.91 3.32 4.68
C GLY A 102 17.19 2.66 5.86
N SER A 103 15.93 2.98 6.15
CA SER A 103 15.18 2.37 7.27
C SER A 103 14.57 1.00 6.92
N GLY A 104 14.63 0.56 5.67
CA GLY A 104 14.08 -0.71 5.19
C GLY A 104 13.79 -0.66 3.70
N MET A 105 13.24 -1.75 3.18
CA MET A 105 12.82 -1.81 1.78
C MET A 105 11.46 -1.13 1.60
N TYR A 106 11.33 -0.30 0.58
CA TYR A 106 10.05 0.34 0.24
C TYR A 106 9.11 -0.68 -0.42
N GLY A 107 7.98 -0.93 0.23
CA GLY A 107 7.02 -1.99 -0.06
C GLY A 107 6.04 -1.70 -1.20
N LEU A 108 6.46 -1.00 -2.25
CA LEU A 108 5.70 -0.84 -3.49
C LEU A 108 6.16 -1.88 -4.50
N CYS A 109 5.33 -2.92 -4.68
CA CYS A 109 5.68 -4.08 -5.51
C CYS A 109 5.93 -3.70 -6.98
N GLU A 110 5.28 -2.69 -7.50
CA GLU A 110 5.45 -2.18 -8.86
C GLU A 110 6.85 -1.57 -9.13
N ILE A 111 7.59 -1.27 -8.06
CA ILE A 111 8.97 -0.77 -8.16
C ILE A 111 9.97 -1.86 -7.76
N ASN A 112 9.72 -2.58 -6.66
CA ASN A 112 10.72 -3.37 -5.95
C ASN A 112 10.48 -4.89 -5.98
N ARG A 113 9.56 -5.40 -6.83
CA ARG A 113 9.19 -6.83 -6.90
C ARG A 113 10.41 -7.77 -6.94
N LYS A 114 11.41 -7.48 -7.76
CA LYS A 114 12.60 -8.32 -7.92
C LYS A 114 13.43 -8.43 -6.64
N PHE A 115 13.58 -7.34 -5.92
CA PHE A 115 14.33 -7.32 -4.66
C PHE A 115 13.59 -8.08 -3.55
N MET A 116 12.25 -7.98 -3.49
CA MET A 116 11.44 -8.70 -2.51
C MET A 116 11.56 -10.21 -2.65
N VAL A 117 11.70 -10.72 -3.88
CA VAL A 117 11.82 -12.17 -4.14
C VAL A 117 13.20 -12.71 -3.78
N HIS A 118 14.26 -11.92 -3.86
CA HIS A 118 15.63 -12.43 -3.78
C HIS A 118 16.38 -12.11 -2.49
N ASP A 119 16.17 -10.94 -1.89
CA ASP A 119 17.12 -10.40 -0.90
C ASP A 119 16.46 -9.75 0.34
N CYS A 120 15.18 -9.99 0.63
CA CYS A 120 14.50 -9.20 1.65
C CYS A 120 14.39 -9.92 2.99
N TYR A 121 15.25 -9.53 3.91
CA TYR A 121 15.13 -9.79 5.35
C TYR A 121 14.99 -8.46 6.10
N GLY A 122 14.36 -8.50 7.27
CA GLY A 122 14.17 -7.33 8.10
C GLY A 122 12.89 -6.56 7.74
N TYR A 123 12.97 -5.23 7.65
CA TYR A 123 11.82 -4.36 7.46
C TYR A 123 11.44 -4.15 6.00
N VAL A 124 10.13 -4.27 5.71
CA VAL A 124 9.50 -3.74 4.50
C VAL A 124 8.47 -2.71 4.88
N LEU A 125 8.64 -1.48 4.42
CA LEU A 125 7.78 -0.33 4.76
C LEU A 125 6.69 -0.19 3.72
N ILE A 126 5.43 -0.38 4.11
CA ILE A 126 4.28 -0.17 3.21
C ILE A 126 4.05 1.34 3.03
N PRO A 127 3.98 1.83 1.79
CA PRO A 127 3.67 3.23 1.51
C PRO A 127 2.39 3.71 2.20
N SER A 128 2.31 5.00 2.49
CA SER A 128 1.00 5.59 2.79
C SER A 128 0.05 5.40 1.60
N ALA A 129 -1.24 5.21 1.87
CA ALA A 129 -2.22 4.94 0.80
C ALA A 129 -2.24 6.08 -0.23
N GLU A 130 -2.12 7.31 0.24
CA GLU A 130 -2.07 8.52 -0.56
C GLU A 130 -0.81 8.55 -1.46
N ALA A 131 0.36 8.28 -0.88
CA ALA A 131 1.60 8.18 -1.65
C ALA A 131 1.54 7.03 -2.67
N MET A 132 0.97 5.90 -2.30
CA MET A 132 0.82 4.75 -3.20
C MET A 132 -0.03 5.10 -4.42
N ALA A 133 -1.20 5.73 -4.24
CA ALA A 133 -2.06 6.13 -5.35
C ALA A 133 -1.33 7.08 -6.31
N VAL A 134 -0.61 8.05 -5.76
CA VAL A 134 0.15 9.03 -6.56
C VAL A 134 1.36 8.39 -7.24
N LEU A 135 2.12 7.56 -6.53
CA LEU A 135 3.31 6.92 -7.10
C LEU A 135 2.96 5.96 -8.22
N LEU A 136 1.85 5.22 -8.12
CA LEU A 136 1.38 4.38 -9.23
C LEU A 136 1.05 5.21 -10.48
N ALA A 137 0.64 6.47 -10.33
CA ALA A 137 0.47 7.38 -11.47
C ALA A 137 1.82 7.91 -12.00
N LEU A 138 2.83 8.14 -11.16
CA LEU A 138 4.07 8.82 -11.54
C LEU A 138 5.21 7.89 -11.96
N VAL A 139 5.23 6.65 -11.45
CA VAL A 139 6.36 5.72 -11.62
C VAL A 139 6.76 5.48 -13.09
N PRO A 140 5.85 5.25 -14.05
CA PRO A 140 6.26 5.07 -15.45
C PRO A 140 6.98 6.30 -16.02
N LEU A 141 6.48 7.49 -15.70
CA LEU A 141 7.08 8.76 -16.15
C LEU A 141 8.45 9.01 -15.49
N ALA A 142 8.56 8.75 -14.18
CA ALA A 142 9.81 8.94 -13.45
C ALA A 142 10.91 8.00 -13.98
N LYS A 143 10.60 6.72 -14.20
CA LYS A 143 11.57 5.75 -14.72
C LYS A 143 12.08 6.08 -16.12
N GLU A 144 11.24 6.66 -16.97
CA GLU A 144 11.61 7.08 -18.32
C GLU A 144 12.11 8.54 -18.37
N ARG A 145 12.25 9.21 -17.20
CA ARG A 145 12.68 10.60 -17.05
C ARG A 145 11.83 11.60 -17.84
N LEU A 146 10.52 11.35 -17.84
CA LEU A 146 9.52 12.17 -18.52
C LEU A 146 8.81 13.16 -17.60
N LEU A 147 9.20 13.24 -16.32
CA LEU A 147 8.68 14.22 -15.39
C LEU A 147 9.41 15.55 -15.56
N HIS A 148 8.72 16.55 -16.10
CA HIS A 148 9.26 17.88 -16.31
C HIS A 148 8.44 18.94 -15.57
N GLY A 149 9.13 19.79 -14.80
CA GLY A 149 8.49 20.83 -14.01
C GLY A 149 7.73 20.31 -12.79
N ASP A 150 6.82 21.10 -12.30
CA ASP A 150 6.05 20.81 -11.09
C ASP A 150 4.95 19.76 -11.36
N VAL A 151 4.70 18.93 -10.37
CA VAL A 151 3.60 17.96 -10.33
C VAL A 151 2.49 18.53 -9.44
N TYR A 152 1.28 18.58 -9.95
CA TYR A 152 0.10 19.01 -9.20
C TYR A 152 -0.79 17.81 -8.90
N ILE A 153 -1.19 17.68 -7.65
CA ILE A 153 -1.89 16.50 -7.16
C ILE A 153 -3.06 16.95 -6.29
N MET A 154 -4.24 16.41 -6.58
CA MET A 154 -5.41 16.50 -5.71
C MET A 154 -5.75 15.09 -5.24
N VAL A 155 -5.86 14.88 -3.93
CA VAL A 155 -6.21 13.57 -3.36
C VAL A 155 -7.41 13.72 -2.45
N ASN A 156 -8.44 12.88 -2.62
CA ASN A 156 -9.50 12.76 -1.64
C ASN A 156 -8.96 11.98 -0.44
N PHE A 157 -8.68 12.68 0.67
CA PHE A 157 -8.28 12.01 1.90
C PHE A 157 -9.45 11.22 2.49
N ASN A 158 -9.24 9.95 2.62
CA ASN A 158 -10.27 9.05 3.08
C ASN A 158 -10.34 9.02 4.61
N ASN A 159 -11.57 9.14 5.16
CA ASN A 159 -11.85 8.99 6.59
C ASN A 159 -11.67 7.57 7.14
N CYS A 160 -11.18 6.62 6.35
CA CYS A 160 -10.86 5.27 6.85
C CYS A 160 -9.78 5.26 7.92
N PHE A 161 -8.87 6.20 7.82
CA PHE A 161 -7.78 6.36 8.77
C PHE A 161 -8.06 7.58 9.64
N ASN A 162 -7.91 7.47 10.94
CA ASN A 162 -8.14 8.58 11.86
C ASN A 162 -7.33 9.83 11.46
N ASN A 163 -7.97 10.92 11.34
CA ASN A 163 -7.80 12.28 10.88
C ASN A 163 -6.46 13.04 11.05
N ASN A 164 -5.31 12.42 11.19
CA ASN A 164 -4.02 13.10 11.27
C ASN A 164 -3.14 12.81 10.06
N VAL A 165 -3.67 13.06 8.86
CA VAL A 165 -2.86 12.97 7.64
C VAL A 165 -1.86 14.12 7.61
N ASN A 166 -0.57 13.81 7.66
CA ASN A 166 0.49 14.79 7.51
C ASN A 166 0.84 14.97 6.03
N ILE A 167 0.22 15.96 5.38
CA ILE A 167 0.46 16.28 3.95
C ILE A 167 1.95 16.47 3.65
N SER A 168 2.70 17.11 4.55
CA SER A 168 4.15 17.33 4.36
C SER A 168 4.93 16.02 4.34
N SER A 169 4.55 15.05 5.17
CA SER A 169 5.16 13.72 5.18
C SER A 169 4.89 12.96 3.87
N ILE A 170 3.64 12.99 3.38
CA ILE A 170 3.27 12.37 2.11
C ILE A 170 4.02 13.00 0.93
N LYS A 171 4.09 14.34 0.88
CA LYS A 171 4.89 15.04 -0.14
C LYS A 171 6.34 14.60 -0.13
N GLN A 172 6.95 14.50 1.05
CA GLN A 172 8.33 14.08 1.21
C GLN A 172 8.52 12.63 0.76
N GLU A 173 7.60 11.72 1.11
CA GLU A 173 7.61 10.34 0.68
C GLU A 173 7.58 10.24 -0.86
N ILE A 174 6.61 10.90 -1.51
CA ILE A 174 6.49 10.92 -2.97
C ILE A 174 7.77 11.47 -3.62
N LEU A 175 8.25 12.62 -3.13
CA LEU A 175 9.45 13.27 -3.67
C LEU A 175 10.69 12.38 -3.55
N THR A 176 10.85 11.70 -2.42
CA THR A 176 11.98 10.79 -2.19
C THR A 176 11.97 9.63 -3.19
N VAL A 177 10.82 9.01 -3.40
CA VAL A 177 10.69 7.89 -4.35
C VAL A 177 10.87 8.38 -5.79
N VAL A 178 10.27 9.50 -6.17
CA VAL A 178 10.44 10.07 -7.52
C VAL A 178 11.89 10.37 -7.80
N LYS A 179 12.63 10.99 -6.86
CA LYS A 179 14.06 11.29 -7.01
C LYS A 179 14.96 10.04 -7.02
N ALA A 180 14.55 8.98 -6.34
CA ALA A 180 15.24 7.70 -6.42
C ALA A 180 15.11 7.04 -7.81
N LEU A 181 14.00 7.27 -8.51
CA LEU A 181 13.74 6.78 -9.86
C LEU A 181 14.32 7.71 -10.94
N ASP A 182 14.23 9.01 -10.71
CA ASP A 182 14.73 10.08 -11.61
C ASP A 182 15.51 11.11 -10.80
N SER A 183 16.83 10.93 -10.76
CA SER A 183 17.75 11.83 -10.04
C SER A 183 17.79 13.25 -10.63
N ASP A 184 17.35 13.42 -11.87
CA ASP A 184 17.36 14.70 -12.58
C ASP A 184 16.06 15.51 -12.35
N PHE A 185 15.07 14.91 -11.65
CA PHE A 185 13.83 15.62 -11.32
C PHE A 185 14.08 16.78 -10.36
N THR A 186 13.78 17.99 -10.82
CA THR A 186 13.94 19.25 -10.08
C THR A 186 12.63 19.97 -9.76
N GLY A 187 11.48 19.39 -10.19
CA GLY A 187 10.16 19.97 -9.94
C GLY A 187 9.71 19.84 -8.48
N ASN A 188 8.64 20.50 -8.15
CA ASN A 188 7.99 20.44 -6.84
C ASN A 188 6.80 19.47 -6.89
N ILE A 189 6.51 18.83 -5.76
CA ILE A 189 5.28 18.08 -5.54
C ILE A 189 4.28 19.00 -4.83
N ASN A 190 3.25 19.42 -5.54
CA ASN A 190 2.16 20.26 -5.02
C ASN A 190 0.96 19.35 -4.75
N LEU A 191 0.76 19.00 -3.48
CA LEU A 191 -0.31 18.10 -3.02
C LEU A 191 -1.35 18.89 -2.25
N GLU A 192 -2.59 18.77 -2.66
CA GLU A 192 -3.75 19.39 -2.03
C GLU A 192 -4.81 18.33 -1.70
N GLU A 193 -5.56 18.58 -0.63
CA GLU A 193 -6.69 17.75 -0.24
C GLU A 193 -7.92 18.14 -1.06
N GLU A 194 -8.56 17.14 -1.67
CA GLU A 194 -9.88 17.28 -2.26
C GLU A 194 -10.94 16.79 -1.26
N SER A 195 -11.96 17.60 -1.03
CA SER A 195 -13.08 17.19 -0.17
C SER A 195 -13.91 16.11 -0.86
N GLY A 196 -13.91 14.92 -0.31
CA GLY A 196 -14.67 13.75 -0.82
C GLY A 196 -15.32 12.96 0.30
N VAL A 197 -16.40 12.25 -0.01
CA VAL A 197 -17.14 11.38 0.92
C VAL A 197 -16.98 9.92 0.52
N SER A 198 -15.76 9.44 0.35
CA SER A 198 -15.54 8.02 0.15
C SER A 198 -15.28 7.31 1.48
N THR A 199 -15.84 6.11 1.64
CA THR A 199 -15.63 5.30 2.84
C THR A 199 -14.38 4.43 2.75
N ARG A 200 -13.97 4.01 1.55
CA ARG A 200 -12.82 3.13 1.31
C ARG A 200 -11.98 3.54 0.11
N GLY A 201 -12.60 4.09 -0.93
CA GLY A 201 -11.92 4.51 -2.14
C GLY A 201 -11.01 5.70 -1.90
N LEU A 202 -9.87 5.72 -2.56
CA LEU A 202 -8.94 6.82 -2.59
C LEU A 202 -8.68 7.15 -4.05
N VAL A 203 -8.95 8.40 -4.41
CA VAL A 203 -8.75 8.93 -5.76
C VAL A 203 -7.67 9.98 -5.73
N ALA A 204 -6.67 9.82 -6.58
CA ALA A 204 -5.63 10.81 -6.82
C ALA A 204 -5.72 11.32 -8.26
N HIS A 205 -5.88 12.64 -8.42
CA HIS A 205 -5.79 13.34 -9.68
C HIS A 205 -4.40 13.98 -9.78
N VAL A 206 -3.62 13.52 -10.75
CA VAL A 206 -2.25 13.96 -10.96
C VAL A 206 -2.17 14.70 -12.30
N GLU A 207 -1.64 15.92 -12.27
CA GLU A 207 -1.40 16.74 -13.44
C GLU A 207 0.10 17.01 -13.60
N VAL A 208 0.62 16.73 -14.80
CA VAL A 208 2.01 16.99 -15.17
C VAL A 208 2.09 17.61 -16.58
N VAL A 209 3.16 18.33 -16.87
CA VAL A 209 3.41 18.81 -18.23
C VAL A 209 3.69 17.63 -19.15
N ALA A 210 2.97 17.52 -20.27
CA ALA A 210 3.15 16.49 -21.28
C ALA A 210 3.97 17.01 -22.45
N HIS A 211 5.07 16.33 -22.76
CA HIS A 211 5.89 16.59 -23.95
C HIS A 211 5.74 15.50 -25.03
N ALA A 212 5.00 14.44 -24.73
CA ALA A 212 4.68 13.37 -25.66
C ALA A 212 3.18 13.34 -25.97
N ASP A 213 2.81 12.74 -27.08
CA ASP A 213 1.40 12.51 -27.40
C ASP A 213 0.77 11.45 -26.49
N ILE A 214 -0.54 11.50 -26.35
CA ILE A 214 -1.28 10.65 -25.38
C ILE A 214 -1.18 9.16 -25.75
N ASP A 215 -1.08 8.82 -27.02
CA ASP A 215 -1.02 7.41 -27.45
C ASP A 215 0.33 6.80 -27.05
N SER A 216 1.44 7.53 -27.25
CA SER A 216 2.77 7.11 -26.77
C SER A 216 2.84 6.96 -25.25
N ILE A 217 2.15 7.84 -24.51
CA ILE A 217 2.08 7.75 -23.05
C ILE A 217 1.22 6.55 -22.62
N ASN A 218 0.09 6.30 -23.26
CA ASN A 218 -0.73 5.12 -22.99
C ASN A 218 0.06 3.82 -23.26
N ASP A 219 0.82 3.75 -24.35
CA ASP A 219 1.68 2.61 -24.66
C ASP A 219 2.76 2.40 -23.61
N LEU A 220 3.38 3.49 -23.11
CA LEU A 220 4.34 3.43 -22.02
C LEU A 220 3.73 2.83 -20.75
N TYR A 221 2.55 3.32 -20.32
CA TYR A 221 1.89 2.83 -19.12
C TYR A 221 1.43 1.38 -19.27
N ASN A 222 0.83 1.02 -20.40
CA ASN A 222 0.42 -0.35 -20.68
C ASN A 222 1.62 -1.29 -20.63
N LYS A 223 2.73 -0.94 -21.29
CA LYS A 223 3.97 -1.73 -21.28
C LYS A 223 4.56 -1.85 -19.88
N TYR A 224 4.52 -0.76 -19.10
CA TYR A 224 5.07 -0.78 -17.74
C TYR A 224 4.27 -1.70 -16.82
N TYR A 225 2.93 -1.66 -16.89
CA TYR A 225 2.04 -2.42 -16.01
C TYR A 225 1.60 -3.78 -16.56
N GLU A 226 1.99 -4.17 -17.76
CA GLU A 226 1.64 -5.45 -18.41
C GLU A 226 1.92 -6.67 -17.53
N ASP A 227 3.05 -6.66 -16.82
CA ASP A 227 3.51 -7.75 -15.95
C ASP A 227 3.13 -7.53 -14.47
N HIS A 228 2.32 -6.54 -14.15
CA HIS A 228 1.85 -6.24 -12.79
C HIS A 228 0.43 -6.75 -12.57
N ASN A 229 0.26 -7.52 -11.48
CA ASN A 229 -0.97 -8.26 -11.24
C ASN A 229 -2.14 -7.42 -10.73
N PHE A 230 -1.88 -6.18 -10.26
CA PHE A 230 -2.88 -5.38 -9.56
C PHE A 230 -3.02 -3.94 -10.06
N THR A 231 -2.22 -3.50 -11.02
CA THR A 231 -2.29 -2.15 -11.58
C THR A 231 -2.66 -2.22 -13.05
N PHE A 232 -3.72 -1.52 -13.44
CA PHE A 232 -4.31 -1.60 -14.79
C PHE A 232 -4.55 -0.21 -15.34
N VAL A 233 -4.24 -0.03 -16.63
CA VAL A 233 -4.58 1.17 -17.39
C VAL A 233 -5.92 0.92 -18.08
N VAL A 234 -6.85 1.86 -17.97
CA VAL A 234 -8.20 1.76 -18.54
C VAL A 234 -8.57 3.04 -19.30
N ASN A 235 -9.32 2.88 -20.37
CA ASN A 235 -9.74 4.02 -21.21
C ASN A 235 -10.99 4.74 -20.68
N GLN A 236 -11.76 4.08 -19.81
CA GLN A 236 -12.97 4.62 -19.21
C GLN A 236 -12.64 5.47 -17.99
N LYS A 237 -13.51 6.43 -17.68
CA LYS A 237 -13.47 7.12 -16.40
C LYS A 237 -13.56 6.10 -15.27
N VAL A 238 -12.76 6.28 -14.23
CA VAL A 238 -12.69 5.41 -13.06
C VAL A 238 -13.24 6.12 -11.83
N GLU A 239 -13.92 5.36 -10.99
CA GLU A 239 -14.50 5.84 -9.73
C GLU A 239 -14.08 4.91 -8.58
N ASP A 240 -14.22 5.37 -7.35
CA ASP A 240 -13.80 4.64 -6.15
C ASP A 240 -14.50 3.29 -5.96
N CYS A 241 -15.76 3.16 -6.40
CA CYS A 241 -16.51 1.91 -6.36
C CYS A 241 -15.94 0.82 -7.28
N ASP A 242 -15.20 1.18 -8.35
CA ASP A 242 -14.63 0.21 -9.29
C ASP A 242 -13.54 -0.66 -8.67
N VAL A 243 -12.92 -0.17 -7.60
CA VAL A 243 -11.83 -0.85 -6.90
C VAL A 243 -12.17 -1.26 -5.47
N ALA A 244 -13.30 -0.80 -4.95
CA ALA A 244 -13.72 -1.08 -3.58
C ALA A 244 -13.65 -2.58 -3.26
N ASN A 245 -13.05 -2.92 -2.11
CA ASN A 245 -12.81 -4.28 -1.66
C ASN A 245 -11.89 -5.12 -2.58
N THR A 246 -10.99 -4.48 -3.36
CA THR A 246 -9.99 -5.19 -4.17
C THR A 246 -8.59 -4.67 -3.92
N ASN A 247 -7.57 -5.48 -4.28
CA ASN A 247 -6.17 -5.04 -4.29
C ASN A 247 -5.77 -4.37 -5.61
N LYS A 248 -6.73 -3.78 -6.33
CA LYS A 248 -6.48 -3.17 -7.64
C LYS A 248 -6.16 -1.68 -7.53
N CYS A 249 -5.34 -1.22 -8.46
CA CYS A 249 -5.23 0.18 -8.87
C CYS A 249 -5.74 0.30 -10.31
N LEU A 250 -6.62 1.23 -10.58
CA LEU A 250 -7.05 1.59 -11.92
C LEU A 250 -6.51 2.98 -12.27
N LEU A 251 -5.87 3.08 -13.43
CA LEU A 251 -5.29 4.30 -13.96
C LEU A 251 -6.04 4.71 -15.24
N ASN A 252 -6.53 5.94 -15.27
CA ASN A 252 -7.09 6.54 -16.48
C ASN A 252 -6.25 7.75 -16.86
N LEU A 253 -5.84 7.83 -18.12
CA LEU A 253 -4.98 8.88 -18.66
C LEU A 253 -5.73 9.70 -19.68
N SER A 254 -5.55 11.02 -19.65
CA SER A 254 -6.06 11.95 -20.66
C SER A 254 -5.09 13.11 -20.84
N ALA A 255 -5.10 13.72 -22.02
CA ALA A 255 -4.29 14.90 -22.31
C ALA A 255 -5.21 16.08 -22.68
N GLN A 256 -4.96 17.22 -22.07
CA GLN A 256 -5.68 18.45 -22.35
C GLN A 256 -4.74 19.66 -22.16
N ASP A 257 -4.78 20.61 -23.09
CA ASP A 257 -4.05 21.88 -23.00
C ASP A 257 -2.54 21.74 -22.75
N GLY A 258 -1.91 20.70 -23.31
CA GLY A 258 -0.48 20.42 -23.15
C GLY A 258 -0.12 19.80 -21.81
N LYS A 259 -1.10 19.35 -21.04
CA LYS A 259 -0.95 18.66 -19.77
C LYS A 259 -1.47 17.24 -19.87
N LEU A 260 -0.81 16.35 -19.15
CA LEU A 260 -1.27 14.98 -18.90
C LEU A 260 -2.01 14.96 -17.57
N HIS A 261 -3.22 14.45 -17.60
CA HIS A 261 -4.04 14.21 -16.43
C HIS A 261 -4.14 12.70 -16.20
N ILE A 262 -3.77 12.26 -15.00
CA ILE A 262 -3.81 10.85 -14.60
C ILE A 262 -4.71 10.73 -13.39
N THR A 263 -5.78 9.96 -13.51
CA THR A 263 -6.61 9.59 -12.38
C THR A 263 -6.20 8.19 -11.90
N SER A 264 -5.78 8.10 -10.66
CA SER A 264 -5.39 6.84 -10.00
C SER A 264 -6.39 6.54 -8.89
N VAL A 265 -6.96 5.34 -8.90
CA VAL A 265 -7.99 4.93 -7.95
C VAL A 265 -7.61 3.61 -7.29
N ILE A 266 -7.64 3.59 -5.95
CA ILE A 266 -7.35 2.41 -5.14
C ILE A 266 -8.33 2.27 -3.97
N ASP A 267 -8.45 1.07 -3.41
CA ASP A 267 -9.02 0.88 -2.05
C ASP A 267 -7.93 1.18 -1.02
N ALA A 268 -8.15 2.19 -0.18
CA ALA A 268 -7.17 2.66 0.78
C ALA A 268 -6.78 1.60 1.83
N LEU A 269 -7.72 0.74 2.25
CA LEU A 269 -7.47 -0.34 3.21
C LEU A 269 -6.88 -1.60 2.58
N LEU A 270 -7.06 -1.79 1.27
CA LEU A 270 -6.51 -2.95 0.55
C LEU A 270 -5.26 -2.58 -0.23
N LYS A 271 -5.39 -2.11 -1.47
CA LYS A 271 -4.20 -1.74 -2.27
C LYS A 271 -3.35 -0.71 -1.55
N GLY A 272 -3.98 0.25 -0.88
CA GLY A 272 -3.28 1.29 -0.10
C GLY A 272 -2.68 0.81 1.23
N SER A 273 -2.91 -0.45 1.67
CA SER A 273 -2.47 -0.90 2.99
C SER A 273 -2.41 -2.44 3.09
N ALA A 274 -3.38 -3.07 3.76
CA ALA A 274 -3.37 -4.50 4.10
C ALA A 274 -3.24 -5.43 2.87
N GLY A 275 -3.91 -5.13 1.78
CA GLY A 275 -3.83 -5.94 0.57
C GLY A 275 -2.44 -5.87 -0.08
N ASN A 276 -1.81 -4.68 -0.11
CA ASN A 276 -0.42 -4.56 -0.56
C ASN A 276 0.56 -5.26 0.40
N ALA A 277 0.31 -5.22 1.71
CA ALA A 277 1.11 -5.94 2.69
C ALA A 277 1.06 -7.46 2.48
N VAL A 278 -0.12 -8.02 2.20
CA VAL A 278 -0.25 -9.45 1.83
C VAL A 278 0.42 -9.74 0.49
N HIS A 279 0.37 -8.83 -0.48
CA HIS A 279 1.10 -8.96 -1.74
C HIS A 279 2.62 -9.01 -1.50
N VAL A 280 3.15 -8.12 -0.66
CA VAL A 280 4.55 -8.13 -0.22
C VAL A 280 4.89 -9.46 0.47
N MET A 281 4.07 -9.92 1.43
CA MET A 281 4.25 -11.22 2.07
C MET A 281 4.37 -12.34 1.04
N ASN A 282 3.47 -12.40 0.07
CA ASN A 282 3.50 -13.43 -0.97
C ASN A 282 4.85 -13.45 -1.71
N LEU A 283 5.35 -12.27 -2.09
CA LEU A 283 6.66 -12.15 -2.75
C LEU A 283 7.81 -12.58 -1.85
N LEU A 284 7.83 -12.14 -0.59
CA LEU A 284 8.87 -12.48 0.39
C LEU A 284 8.98 -13.98 0.64
N PHE A 285 7.87 -14.70 0.57
CA PHE A 285 7.83 -16.14 0.81
C PHE A 285 7.75 -16.98 -0.48
N GLY A 286 7.97 -16.35 -1.64
CA GLY A 286 8.02 -17.04 -2.93
C GLY A 286 6.67 -17.60 -3.39
N LEU A 287 5.57 -17.06 -2.89
CA LEU A 287 4.23 -17.41 -3.31
C LEU A 287 3.82 -16.63 -4.56
N HIS A 288 2.78 -17.13 -5.25
CA HIS A 288 2.21 -16.36 -6.34
C HIS A 288 1.50 -15.09 -5.80
N GLU A 289 1.75 -13.95 -6.42
CA GLU A 289 1.31 -12.62 -5.98
C GLU A 289 -0.18 -12.52 -5.64
N LYS A 290 -1.05 -13.26 -6.36
CA LYS A 290 -2.52 -13.23 -6.21
C LYS A 290 -3.07 -14.13 -5.10
N VAL A 291 -2.24 -14.92 -4.43
CA VAL A 291 -2.73 -15.83 -3.37
C VAL A 291 -3.38 -15.00 -2.25
N GLY A 292 -4.58 -15.37 -1.85
CA GLY A 292 -5.38 -14.63 -0.85
C GLY A 292 -5.94 -13.27 -1.33
N LEU A 293 -5.58 -12.80 -2.54
CA LEU A 293 -5.94 -11.46 -3.05
C LEU A 293 -6.85 -11.48 -4.30
N ALA A 294 -7.41 -12.64 -4.67
CA ALA A 294 -8.35 -12.77 -5.79
C ALA A 294 -9.74 -12.21 -5.46
N LEU A 295 -9.78 -10.98 -4.98
CA LEU A 295 -10.99 -10.27 -4.54
C LEU A 295 -11.73 -9.66 -5.72
N LYS A 296 -13.05 -9.46 -5.54
CA LYS A 296 -13.92 -8.84 -6.53
C LYS A 296 -14.50 -7.54 -5.99
N ALA A 297 -14.54 -6.52 -6.84
CA ALA A 297 -15.18 -5.26 -6.49
C ALA A 297 -16.68 -5.46 -6.27
N GLN A 298 -17.23 -4.71 -5.33
CA GLN A 298 -18.67 -4.52 -5.24
C GLN A 298 -19.07 -3.43 -6.23
N VAL A 299 -19.59 -3.84 -7.37
CA VAL A 299 -20.10 -2.94 -8.41
C VAL A 299 -21.61 -2.82 -8.23
N PHE A 300 -22.04 -1.76 -7.53
CA PHE A 300 -23.46 -1.34 -7.53
C PHE A 300 -23.54 0.14 -7.20
#